data_a2bb93ec81f76b4f6881c7c306f9971e
#
_entry.id   a2bb93ec81f76b4f6881c7c306f9971e
#
_cell.length_a   1.000
_cell.length_b   1.000
_cell.length_c   1.000
_cell.angle_alpha   90.00
_cell.angle_beta   90.00
_cell.angle_gamma   90.00
#
_symmetry.space_group_name_H-M   'P 1'
#
loop_
_entity.id
_entity.type
_entity.pdbx_description
1 polymer ?
#
loop_
_entity_poly.entity_id
_entity_poly.type
_entity_poly.pdbx_seq_one_letter_code
_entity_poly.pdbx_strand_id
1 'polypeptide(L)'
;MSVVKFQRRRAPSGEGWRAAELQQFIAVSANAVAAGEASGWESGSTERGDPQLFLIGPPPDYDCILSISRLGETYVIEDGAGRVLCEQHSAVKLAEQAAAALRRRKAALISRLAVAWCALREVFEEKTEAMMAEPMDILAHVAPQLAALA
;
A
#
# COMPACT_ATOMS: atom_id res chain seq x y z
N MET A 1 -28.62 -0.14 5.52
CA MET A 1 -27.61 -0.38 4.46
C MET A 1 -28.10 0.28 3.19
N SER A 2 -27.48 1.37 2.77
CA SER A 2 -27.86 2.08 1.54
C SER A 2 -27.04 1.50 0.39
N VAL A 3 -27.67 0.67 -0.43
CA VAL A 3 -27.07 0.16 -1.66
C VAL A 3 -27.14 1.29 -2.69
N VAL A 4 -26.02 1.96 -2.92
CA VAL A 4 -25.89 2.91 -4.02
C VAL A 4 -25.91 2.11 -5.32
N LYS A 5 -27.06 2.05 -5.99
CA LYS A 5 -27.17 1.49 -7.33
C LYS A 5 -26.47 2.44 -8.31
N PHE A 6 -25.24 2.11 -8.69
CA PHE A 6 -24.59 2.72 -9.85
C PHE A 6 -25.31 2.26 -11.12
N GLN A 7 -26.40 2.93 -11.48
CA GLN A 7 -27.02 2.77 -12.78
C GLN A 7 -26.33 3.71 -13.77
N ARG A 8 -25.16 3.39 -14.25
CA ARG A 8 -24.64 3.99 -15.47
C ARG A 8 -24.93 3.05 -16.64
N ARG A 9 -26.04 3.32 -17.34
CA ARG A 9 -26.30 2.78 -18.67
C ARG A 9 -25.37 3.48 -19.68
N ARG A 10 -24.12 3.04 -19.79
CA ARG A 10 -23.29 3.35 -20.95
C ARG A 10 -23.00 2.05 -21.66
N ALA A 11 -23.11 2.08 -23.00
CA ALA A 11 -22.63 0.98 -23.84
C ALA A 11 -21.13 0.84 -23.60
N PRO A 12 -20.57 -0.40 -23.58
CA PRO A 12 -19.12 -0.61 -23.50
C PRO A 12 -18.48 0.16 -24.66
N SER A 13 -17.45 0.95 -24.34
CA SER A 13 -16.63 1.54 -25.38
C SER A 13 -15.84 0.38 -25.99
N GLY A 14 -16.19 -0.08 -27.17
CA GLY A 14 -15.47 -1.15 -27.86
C GLY A 14 -14.02 -0.81 -28.25
N GLU A 15 -13.52 0.32 -27.78
CA GLU A 15 -12.12 0.78 -27.93
C GLU A 15 -11.30 0.40 -26.72
N GLY A 16 -10.20 -0.32 -26.94
CA GLY A 16 -9.19 -0.58 -25.92
C GLY A 16 -8.43 0.69 -25.49
N TRP A 17 -7.41 0.52 -24.66
CA TRP A 17 -6.54 1.61 -24.25
C TRP A 17 -5.76 2.20 -25.42
N ARG A 18 -5.65 3.53 -25.45
CA ARG A 18 -4.78 4.23 -26.40
C ARG A 18 -3.33 4.19 -25.94
N ALA A 19 -2.39 4.11 -26.88
CA ALA A 19 -0.96 4.04 -26.56
C ALA A 19 -0.49 5.21 -25.66
N ALA A 20 -0.99 6.43 -25.91
CA ALA A 20 -0.67 7.60 -25.11
C ALA A 20 -1.20 7.49 -23.66
N GLU A 21 -2.35 6.91 -23.44
CA GLU A 21 -2.92 6.67 -22.10
C GLU A 21 -2.05 5.66 -21.35
N LEU A 22 -1.70 4.54 -21.99
CA LEU A 22 -0.84 3.51 -21.39
C LEU A 22 0.53 4.07 -21.00
N GLN A 23 1.15 4.88 -21.87
CA GLN A 23 2.44 5.51 -21.56
C GLN A 23 2.37 6.38 -20.30
N GLN A 24 1.29 7.14 -20.12
CA GLN A 24 1.11 7.97 -18.93
C GLN A 24 0.98 7.13 -17.65
N PHE A 25 0.20 6.05 -17.69
CA PHE A 25 0.02 5.18 -16.53
C PHE A 25 1.30 4.39 -16.20
N ILE A 26 2.03 3.94 -17.21
CA ILE A 26 3.34 3.29 -17.03
C ILE A 26 4.33 4.28 -16.38
N ALA A 27 4.37 5.52 -16.83
CA ALA A 27 5.24 6.54 -16.26
C ALA A 27 4.94 6.82 -14.79
N VAL A 28 3.66 6.82 -14.40
CA VAL A 28 3.21 7.03 -13.00
C VAL A 28 3.76 5.95 -12.07
N SER A 29 3.79 4.70 -12.51
CA SER A 29 4.22 3.57 -11.69
C SER A 29 5.70 3.24 -11.82
N ALA A 30 6.43 3.88 -12.73
CA ALA A 30 7.82 3.53 -13.05
C ALA A 30 8.74 3.52 -11.82
N ASN A 31 8.60 4.51 -10.93
CA ASN A 31 9.37 4.58 -9.71
C ASN A 31 9.01 3.46 -8.72
N ALA A 32 7.73 3.11 -8.62
CA ALA A 32 7.27 2.03 -7.74
C ALA A 32 7.75 0.66 -8.24
N VAL A 33 7.73 0.44 -9.56
CA VAL A 33 8.26 -0.78 -10.19
C VAL A 33 9.78 -0.86 -10.01
N ALA A 34 10.51 0.22 -10.26
CA ALA A 34 11.96 0.27 -10.08
C ALA A 34 12.39 0.04 -8.62
N ALA A 35 11.58 0.48 -7.66
CA ALA A 35 11.81 0.25 -6.23
C ALA A 35 11.35 -1.14 -5.74
N GLY A 36 10.76 -1.98 -6.61
CA GLY A 36 10.19 -3.27 -6.23
C GLY A 36 8.90 -3.17 -5.38
N GLU A 37 8.26 -2.01 -5.37
CA GLU A 37 7.01 -1.75 -4.66
C GLU A 37 5.77 -2.17 -5.49
N ALA A 38 5.96 -2.42 -6.78
CA ALA A 38 4.97 -2.94 -7.71
C ALA A 38 5.64 -3.85 -8.74
N SER A 39 4.90 -4.81 -9.27
CA SER A 39 5.38 -5.71 -10.34
C SER A 39 5.14 -5.12 -11.73
N GLY A 40 4.12 -4.31 -11.90
CA GLY A 40 3.75 -3.71 -13.18
C GLY A 40 2.24 -3.63 -13.38
N TRP A 41 1.85 -3.28 -14.61
CA TRP A 41 0.45 -3.18 -15.00
C TRP A 41 0.01 -4.44 -15.74
N GLU A 42 -1.18 -4.90 -15.41
CA GLU A 42 -1.90 -5.94 -16.14
C GLU A 42 -3.16 -5.35 -16.75
N SER A 43 -3.50 -5.79 -17.96
CA SER A 43 -4.72 -5.37 -18.65
C SER A 43 -5.83 -6.38 -18.44
N GLY A 44 -7.03 -5.86 -18.24
CA GLY A 44 -8.25 -6.64 -18.11
C GLY A 44 -9.45 -5.88 -18.66
N SER A 45 -10.62 -6.36 -18.29
CA SER A 45 -11.89 -5.70 -18.60
C SER A 45 -12.84 -5.80 -17.44
N THR A 46 -13.72 -4.81 -17.33
CA THR A 46 -14.86 -4.88 -16.40
C THR A 46 -15.86 -5.95 -16.85
N GLU A 47 -16.79 -6.33 -15.99
CA GLU A 47 -17.90 -7.23 -16.33
C GLU A 47 -18.73 -6.75 -17.55
N ARG A 48 -18.67 -5.47 -17.87
CA ARG A 48 -19.34 -4.85 -19.01
C ARG A 48 -18.48 -4.77 -20.26
N GLY A 49 -17.23 -5.23 -20.20
CA GLY A 49 -16.28 -5.18 -21.31
C GLY A 49 -15.54 -3.85 -21.46
N ASP A 50 -15.65 -2.93 -20.50
CA ASP A 50 -14.86 -1.71 -20.51
C ASP A 50 -13.39 -2.01 -20.18
N PRO A 51 -12.41 -1.34 -20.83
CA PRO A 51 -11.00 -1.62 -20.59
C PRO A 51 -10.59 -1.23 -19.17
N GLN A 52 -9.83 -2.11 -18.54
CA GLN A 52 -9.33 -1.94 -17.17
C GLN A 52 -7.84 -2.24 -17.10
N LEU A 53 -7.11 -1.52 -16.26
CA LEU A 53 -5.71 -1.75 -15.92
C LEU A 53 -5.59 -1.99 -14.41
N PHE A 54 -4.76 -2.95 -14.04
CA PHE A 54 -4.47 -3.28 -12.66
C PHE A 54 -2.99 -3.06 -12.41
N LEU A 55 -2.64 -2.24 -11.44
CA LEU A 55 -1.28 -2.17 -10.92
C LEU A 55 -1.11 -3.25 -9.85
N ILE A 56 -0.26 -4.21 -10.14
CA ILE A 56 -0.03 -5.38 -9.30
C ILE A 56 1.12 -5.13 -8.32
N GLY A 57 0.92 -5.53 -7.09
CA GLY A 57 1.91 -5.46 -6.02
C GLY A 57 3.07 -6.43 -6.22
N PRO A 58 4.10 -6.34 -5.37
CA PRO A 58 5.26 -7.20 -5.45
C PRO A 58 4.94 -8.63 -4.98
N PRO A 59 5.78 -9.63 -5.37
CA PRO A 59 5.68 -10.96 -4.81
C PRO A 59 5.89 -10.94 -3.27
N PRO A 60 5.37 -11.91 -2.55
CA PRO A 60 4.64 -13.11 -3.00
C PRO A 60 3.15 -12.88 -3.21
N ASP A 61 2.56 -11.80 -2.71
CA ASP A 61 1.11 -11.63 -2.61
C ASP A 61 0.46 -11.24 -3.94
N TYR A 62 1.18 -10.48 -4.78
CA TYR A 62 0.66 -9.98 -6.07
C TYR A 62 -0.73 -9.32 -5.96
N ASP A 63 -0.99 -8.63 -4.84
CA ASP A 63 -2.24 -7.93 -4.60
C ASP A 63 -2.46 -6.76 -5.58
N CYS A 64 -3.71 -6.44 -5.88
CA CYS A 64 -4.01 -5.26 -6.66
C CYS A 64 -3.78 -4.00 -5.81
N ILE A 65 -2.90 -3.12 -6.28
CA ILE A 65 -2.62 -1.83 -5.62
C ILE A 65 -3.64 -0.78 -6.00
N LEU A 66 -3.86 -0.65 -7.32
CA LEU A 66 -4.79 0.29 -7.95
C LEU A 66 -5.40 -0.37 -9.17
N SER A 67 -6.64 -0.04 -9.47
CA SER A 67 -7.23 -0.31 -10.77
C SER A 67 -7.68 0.99 -11.44
N ILE A 68 -7.56 1.06 -12.76
CA ILE A 68 -8.02 2.15 -13.60
C ILE A 68 -8.98 1.58 -14.62
N SER A 69 -10.21 2.03 -14.61
CA SER A 69 -11.24 1.64 -15.58
C SER A 69 -11.58 2.82 -16.47
N ARG A 70 -11.75 2.57 -17.77
CA ARG A 70 -12.23 3.56 -18.71
C ARG A 70 -13.69 3.29 -19.05
N LEU A 71 -14.58 4.11 -18.55
CA LEU A 71 -16.02 3.99 -18.72
C LEU A 71 -16.52 5.02 -19.75
N GLY A 72 -16.39 4.69 -21.03
CA GLY A 72 -16.61 5.63 -22.13
C GLY A 72 -15.55 6.73 -22.14
N GLU A 73 -15.94 7.98 -21.88
CA GLU A 73 -15.03 9.13 -21.80
C GLU A 73 -14.58 9.45 -20.37
N THR A 74 -14.98 8.65 -19.39
CA THR A 74 -14.65 8.85 -17.98
C THR A 74 -13.70 7.78 -17.51
N TYR A 75 -12.69 8.18 -16.79
CA TYR A 75 -11.75 7.28 -16.13
C TYR A 75 -12.04 7.23 -14.63
N VAL A 76 -11.95 6.04 -14.05
CA VAL A 76 -12.18 5.80 -12.62
C VAL A 76 -10.95 5.11 -12.05
N ILE A 77 -10.44 5.63 -10.93
CA ILE A 77 -9.41 4.95 -10.14
C ILE A 77 -10.06 4.35 -8.91
N GLU A 78 -9.74 3.10 -8.65
CA GLU A 78 -10.11 2.38 -7.44
C GLU A 78 -8.86 1.88 -6.72
N ASP A 79 -8.92 1.77 -5.40
CA ASP A 79 -7.87 1.11 -4.62
C ASP A 79 -8.00 -0.42 -4.68
N GLY A 80 -7.03 -1.13 -4.09
CA GLY A 80 -7.03 -2.60 -4.06
C GLY A 80 -8.22 -3.23 -3.32
N ALA A 81 -8.97 -2.44 -2.57
CA ALA A 81 -10.22 -2.85 -1.93
C ALA A 81 -11.48 -2.55 -2.77
N GLY A 82 -11.30 -2.02 -3.99
CA GLY A 82 -12.40 -1.66 -4.89
C GLY A 82 -13.11 -0.35 -4.51
N ARG A 83 -12.48 0.50 -3.68
CA ARG A 83 -13.05 1.81 -3.35
C ARG A 83 -12.64 2.83 -4.38
N VAL A 84 -13.61 3.56 -4.93
CA VAL A 84 -13.36 4.65 -5.87
C VAL A 84 -12.59 5.78 -5.18
N LEU A 85 -11.42 6.10 -5.72
CA LEU A 85 -10.57 7.18 -5.24
C LEU A 85 -10.87 8.49 -5.98
N CYS A 86 -11.04 8.44 -7.28
CA CYS A 86 -11.47 9.59 -8.08
C CYS A 86 -12.06 9.17 -9.44
N GLU A 87 -12.81 10.10 -10.04
CA GLU A 87 -13.26 10.03 -11.43
C GLU A 87 -12.76 11.26 -12.19
N GLN A 88 -12.29 11.08 -13.42
CA GLN A 88 -11.75 12.14 -14.27
C GLN A 88 -12.11 11.91 -15.74
N HIS A 89 -12.23 13.00 -16.49
CA HIS A 89 -12.40 12.94 -17.96
C HIS A 89 -11.07 13.07 -18.72
N SER A 90 -9.98 13.33 -18.02
CA SER A 90 -8.66 13.51 -18.60
C SER A 90 -7.70 12.45 -18.08
N ALA A 91 -7.06 11.71 -18.99
CA ALA A 91 -6.04 10.72 -18.65
C ALA A 91 -4.85 11.34 -17.92
N VAL A 92 -4.46 12.57 -18.27
CA VAL A 92 -3.35 13.30 -17.61
C VAL A 92 -3.69 13.58 -16.14
N LYS A 93 -4.85 14.17 -15.89
CA LYS A 93 -5.30 14.46 -14.51
C LYS A 93 -5.48 13.17 -13.72
N LEU A 94 -5.95 12.11 -14.36
CA LEU A 94 -6.06 10.81 -13.72
C LEU A 94 -4.68 10.26 -13.33
N ALA A 95 -3.69 10.36 -14.22
CA ALA A 95 -2.31 9.95 -13.95
C ALA A 95 -1.72 10.71 -12.74
N GLU A 96 -1.96 12.01 -12.63
CA GLU A 96 -1.56 12.81 -11.46
C GLU A 96 -2.22 12.31 -10.17
N GLN A 97 -3.51 11.98 -10.23
CA GLN A 97 -4.23 11.44 -9.07
C GLN A 97 -3.76 10.03 -8.70
N ALA A 98 -3.46 9.19 -9.69
CA ALA A 98 -2.86 7.88 -9.45
C ALA A 98 -1.49 8.00 -8.77
N ALA A 99 -0.64 8.90 -9.25
CA ALA A 99 0.65 9.19 -8.61
C ALA A 99 0.49 9.69 -7.17
N ALA A 100 -0.49 10.55 -6.91
CA ALA A 100 -0.80 11.02 -5.56
C ALA A 100 -1.30 9.89 -4.65
N ALA A 101 -2.11 8.97 -5.18
CA ALA A 101 -2.59 7.79 -4.44
C ALA A 101 -1.44 6.85 -4.06
N LEU A 102 -0.50 6.60 -4.99
CA LEU A 102 0.69 5.79 -4.72
C LEU A 102 1.58 6.41 -3.65
N ARG A 103 1.81 7.73 -3.71
CA ARG A 103 2.58 8.43 -2.67
C ARG A 103 1.92 8.34 -1.30
N ARG A 104 0.59 8.51 -1.22
CA ARG A 104 -0.16 8.37 0.04
C ARG A 104 -0.07 6.95 0.60
N ARG A 105 -0.19 5.93 -0.26
CA ARG A 105 -0.02 4.53 0.15
C ARG A 105 1.38 4.30 0.73
N LYS A 106 2.42 4.76 0.06
CA LYS A 106 3.81 4.65 0.53
C LYS A 106 3.99 5.32 1.90
N ALA A 107 3.50 6.54 2.06
CA ALA A 107 3.57 7.26 3.33
C ALA A 107 2.85 6.51 4.46
N ALA A 108 1.67 5.94 4.18
CA ALA A 108 0.92 5.14 5.14
C ALA A 108 1.65 3.85 5.53
N LEU A 109 2.32 3.18 4.60
CA LEU A 109 3.13 1.99 4.88
C LEU A 109 4.33 2.33 5.76
N ILE A 110 5.06 3.40 5.43
CA ILE A 110 6.20 3.87 6.23
C ILE A 110 5.74 4.22 7.66
N SER A 111 4.62 4.91 7.80
CA SER A 111 4.05 5.24 9.11
C SER A 111 3.71 4.00 9.94
N ARG A 112 3.09 2.98 9.31
CA ARG A 112 2.79 1.70 9.98
C ARG A 112 4.05 0.96 10.41
N LEU A 113 5.09 0.93 9.56
CA LEU A 113 6.37 0.32 9.90
C LEU A 113 7.06 1.06 11.04
N ALA A 114 7.03 2.39 11.06
CA ALA A 114 7.58 3.19 12.15
C ALA A 114 6.88 2.89 13.48
N VAL A 115 5.55 2.82 13.49
CA VAL A 115 4.77 2.46 14.70
C VAL A 115 5.11 1.04 15.16
N ALA A 116 5.17 0.07 14.24
CA ALA A 116 5.53 -1.31 14.56
C ALA A 116 6.96 -1.41 15.12
N TRP A 117 7.90 -0.63 14.56
CA TRP A 117 9.27 -0.56 15.06
C TRP A 117 9.35 0.00 16.48
N CYS A 118 8.62 1.10 16.76
CA CYS A 118 8.56 1.66 18.11
C CYS A 118 8.01 0.65 19.12
N ALA A 119 6.91 -0.03 18.79
CA ALA A 119 6.33 -1.07 19.64
C ALA A 119 7.29 -2.23 19.88
N LEU A 120 7.99 -2.68 18.84
CA LEU A 120 9.00 -3.74 18.97
C LEU A 120 10.16 -3.30 19.87
N ARG A 121 10.61 -2.07 19.74
CA ARG A 121 11.68 -1.51 20.56
C ARG A 121 11.28 -1.46 22.04
N GLU A 122 10.08 -1.01 22.37
CA GLU A 122 9.54 -0.99 23.74
C GLU A 122 9.56 -2.40 24.36
N VAL A 123 9.10 -3.42 23.62
CA VAL A 123 9.12 -4.82 24.08
C VAL A 123 10.54 -5.31 24.30
N PHE A 124 11.49 -4.91 23.46
CA PHE A 124 12.91 -5.27 23.63
C PHE A 124 13.53 -4.58 24.85
N GLU A 125 13.25 -3.31 25.06
CA GLU A 125 13.75 -2.55 26.22
C GLU A 125 13.22 -3.17 27.52
N GLU A 126 11.91 -3.43 27.61
CA GLU A 126 11.27 -4.07 28.77
C GLU A 126 11.88 -5.46 29.06
N LYS A 127 12.12 -6.25 28.01
CA LYS A 127 12.66 -7.60 28.15
C LYS A 127 14.14 -7.58 28.56
N THR A 128 14.92 -6.62 28.06
CA THR A 128 16.33 -6.45 28.47
C THR A 128 16.45 -5.95 29.90
N GLU A 129 15.60 -5.02 30.33
CA GLU A 129 15.52 -4.58 31.72
C GLU A 129 15.17 -5.74 32.67
N ALA A 130 14.18 -6.55 32.32
CA ALA A 130 13.82 -7.72 33.11
C ALA A 130 14.94 -8.74 33.19
N MET A 131 15.66 -9.00 32.09
CA MET A 131 16.83 -9.91 32.08
C MET A 131 18.04 -9.37 32.86
N MET A 132 18.17 -8.06 32.97
CA MET A 132 19.27 -7.42 33.73
C MET A 132 18.93 -7.23 35.21
N ALA A 133 17.65 -7.20 35.57
CA ALA A 133 17.21 -7.08 36.97
C ALA A 133 17.53 -8.33 37.79
N GLU A 134 17.32 -9.54 37.24
CA GLU A 134 17.62 -10.80 37.93
C GLU A 134 19.10 -10.93 38.38
N PRO A 135 20.13 -10.70 37.51
CA PRO A 135 21.51 -10.79 37.97
C PRO A 135 21.90 -9.69 38.96
N MET A 136 21.29 -8.51 38.89
CA MET A 136 21.55 -7.44 39.88
C MET A 136 20.99 -7.76 41.25
N ASP A 137 19.83 -8.40 41.35
CA ASP A 137 19.25 -8.88 42.60
C ASP A 137 20.11 -9.98 43.23
N ILE A 138 20.65 -10.90 42.43
CA ILE A 138 21.58 -11.93 42.91
C ILE A 138 22.86 -11.29 43.44
N LEU A 139 23.44 -10.34 42.72
CA LEU A 139 24.64 -9.61 43.14
C LEU A 139 24.41 -8.81 44.41
N ALA A 140 23.25 -8.15 44.56
CA ALA A 140 22.88 -7.41 45.76
C ALA A 140 22.75 -8.33 46.99
N HIS A 141 22.33 -9.58 46.82
CA HIS A 141 22.24 -10.58 47.87
C HIS A 141 23.59 -11.19 48.26
N VAL A 142 24.49 -11.38 47.28
CA VAL A 142 25.79 -12.02 47.49
C VAL A 142 26.87 -11.03 47.97
N ALA A 143 26.79 -9.75 47.55
CA ALA A 143 27.79 -8.73 47.91
C ALA A 143 27.98 -8.53 49.41
N PRO A 144 26.92 -8.46 50.26
CA PRO A 144 27.09 -8.29 51.71
C PRO A 144 27.74 -9.51 52.36
N GLN A 145 27.57 -10.70 51.82
CA GLN A 145 28.21 -11.93 52.33
C GLN A 145 29.69 -11.97 52.01
N LEU A 146 30.11 -11.43 50.87
CA LEU A 146 31.52 -11.33 50.49
C LEU A 146 32.27 -10.26 51.30
N ALA A 147 31.61 -9.20 51.68
CA ALA A 147 32.20 -8.17 52.54
C ALA A 147 32.41 -8.64 53.99
N ALA A 148 31.71 -9.66 54.45
CA ALA A 148 31.87 -10.25 55.76
C ALA A 148 33.06 -11.28 55.84
N LEU A 149 33.65 -11.62 54.71
CA LEU A 149 34.75 -12.56 54.58
C LEU A 149 36.12 -11.87 54.39
N ALA A 150 36.13 -10.52 54.33
CA ALA A 150 37.33 -9.68 54.22
C ALA A 150 37.65 -9.01 55.56
#